data_2ef34fcb25e361ec8f2991f4bdcdf887
#
_entry.id   2ef34fcb25e361ec8f2991f4bdcdf887
#
_cell.length_a   1.000
_cell.length_b   1.000
_cell.length_c   1.000
_cell.angle_alpha   90.00
_cell.angle_beta   90.00
_cell.angle_gamma   90.00
#
_symmetry.space_group_name_H-M   'P 1'
#
loop_
_entity.id
_entity.type
_entity.pdbx_description
1 polymer ?
#
loop_
_entity_poly.entity_id
_entity_poly.type
_entity_poly.pdbx_seq_one_letter_code
_entity_poly.pdbx_strand_id
1 'polypeptide(L)'
;MDQLQLIQSKIYEIRGQKVMLDFDLAEMYGTETKYLKRSVKNNIKRFPSDFMFELTKEEFDSLRCSFSTSKRGGTRYMPYAFTEHGVAQLSSVLNSDLAIEINIQIIRAFIAVRQL
;
A
#
# COMPACT_ATOMS: atom_id res chain seq x y z
N MET A 1 14.51 -6.17 13.71
CA MET A 1 13.25 -6.53 13.01
C MET A 1 13.63 -6.99 11.61
N ASP A 2 13.19 -8.16 11.23
CA ASP A 2 13.52 -8.64 9.89
C ASP A 2 12.58 -7.99 8.85
N GLN A 3 12.88 -8.27 7.59
CA GLN A 3 12.16 -7.68 6.47
C GLN A 3 10.66 -8.02 6.53
N LEU A 4 10.34 -9.27 6.82
CA LEU A 4 8.96 -9.72 6.87
C LEU A 4 8.18 -8.99 7.96
N GLN A 5 8.77 -8.89 9.15
CA GLN A 5 8.13 -8.19 10.26
C GLN A 5 7.91 -6.71 9.96
N LEU A 6 8.89 -6.08 9.28
CA LEU A 6 8.76 -4.68 8.91
C LEU A 6 7.58 -4.49 7.97
N ILE A 7 7.46 -5.34 6.96
CA ILE A 7 6.36 -5.24 6.02
C ILE A 7 5.03 -5.50 6.73
N GLN A 8 4.98 -6.51 7.60
CA GLN A 8 3.75 -6.82 8.34
C GLN A 8 3.28 -5.63 9.17
N SER A 9 4.22 -4.84 9.71
CA SER A 9 3.87 -3.66 10.50
C SER A 9 3.21 -2.56 9.67
N LYS A 10 3.28 -2.65 8.35
CA LYS A 10 2.66 -1.68 7.45
C LYS A 10 1.36 -2.19 6.84
N ILE A 11 0.88 -3.33 7.30
CA ILE A 11 -0.41 -3.85 6.85
C ILE A 11 -1.46 -3.44 7.85
N TYR A 12 -2.46 -2.68 7.38
CA TYR A 12 -3.55 -2.16 8.21
C TYR A 12 -4.85 -2.84 7.81
N GLU A 13 -5.82 -2.80 8.71
CA GLU A 13 -7.16 -3.30 8.39
C GLU A 13 -8.10 -2.13 8.22
N ILE A 14 -8.68 -1.99 7.03
CA ILE A 14 -9.59 -0.89 6.68
C ILE A 14 -10.75 -1.50 5.91
N ARG A 15 -11.99 -1.18 6.32
CA ARG A 15 -13.20 -1.72 5.69
C ARG A 15 -13.23 -3.24 5.69
N GLY A 16 -12.65 -3.84 6.74
CA GLY A 16 -12.60 -5.29 6.85
C GLY A 16 -11.60 -5.97 5.95
N GLN A 17 -10.74 -5.20 5.30
CA GLN A 17 -9.73 -5.75 4.41
C GLN A 17 -8.33 -5.36 4.88
N LYS A 18 -7.39 -6.26 4.71
CA LYS A 18 -6.00 -5.96 5.00
C LYS A 18 -5.39 -5.25 3.81
N VAL A 19 -4.74 -4.11 4.07
CA VAL A 19 -4.26 -3.24 3.01
C VAL A 19 -2.90 -2.65 3.36
N MET A 20 -2.18 -2.20 2.33
CA MET A 20 -1.00 -1.34 2.49
C MET A 20 -1.26 -0.02 1.80
N LEU A 21 -0.66 1.03 2.35
CA LEU A 21 -0.89 2.38 1.85
C LEU A 21 0.15 2.76 0.81
N ASP A 22 -0.23 3.67 -0.07
CA ASP A 22 0.59 4.06 -1.23
C ASP A 22 1.96 4.60 -0.82
N PHE A 23 2.04 5.42 0.22
CA PHE A 23 3.32 6.01 0.60
C PHE A 23 4.28 4.96 1.20
N ASP A 24 3.75 3.93 1.86
CA ASP A 24 4.59 2.84 2.34
C ASP A 24 5.11 2.00 1.18
N LEU A 25 4.23 1.73 0.22
CA LEU A 25 4.62 0.96 -0.96
C LEU A 25 5.64 1.71 -1.79
N ALA A 26 5.42 3.02 -2.00
CA ALA A 26 6.35 3.83 -2.77
C ALA A 26 7.74 3.81 -2.15
N GLU A 27 7.82 3.93 -0.83
CA GLU A 27 9.10 3.88 -0.13
C GLU A 27 9.80 2.56 -0.37
N MET A 28 9.07 1.46 -0.30
CA MET A 28 9.64 0.12 -0.51
C MET A 28 10.13 -0.08 -1.94
N TYR A 29 9.40 0.50 -2.91
CA TYR A 29 9.80 0.40 -4.32
C TYR A 29 10.88 1.39 -4.69
N GLY A 30 11.24 2.30 -3.80
CA GLY A 30 12.26 3.31 -4.09
C GLY A 30 11.78 4.39 -5.03
N THR A 31 10.51 4.74 -4.98
CA THR A 31 9.93 5.78 -5.82
C THR A 31 9.11 6.74 -4.96
N GLU A 32 8.65 7.82 -5.56
CA GLU A 32 7.81 8.79 -4.86
C GLU A 32 6.34 8.42 -4.99
N THR A 33 5.58 8.75 -3.95
CA THR A 33 4.14 8.45 -3.91
C THR A 33 3.41 9.02 -5.12
N LYS A 34 3.77 10.23 -5.54
CA LYS A 34 3.08 10.87 -6.68
C LYS A 34 3.27 10.09 -7.98
N TYR A 35 4.42 9.45 -8.15
CA TYR A 35 4.66 8.65 -9.35
C TYR A 35 3.91 7.33 -9.30
N LEU A 36 3.86 6.72 -8.12
CA LEU A 36 3.07 5.51 -7.94
C LEU A 36 1.59 5.78 -8.22
N LYS A 37 1.06 6.85 -7.68
CA LYS A 37 -0.34 7.23 -7.91
C LYS A 37 -0.61 7.50 -9.39
N ARG A 38 0.33 8.16 -10.07
CA ARG A 38 0.19 8.43 -11.51
C ARG A 38 0.11 7.13 -12.30
N SER A 39 0.99 6.17 -11.97
CA SER A 39 0.97 4.88 -12.66
C SER A 39 -0.35 4.17 -12.46
N VAL A 40 -0.91 4.23 -11.25
CA VAL A 40 -2.20 3.62 -10.97
C VAL A 40 -3.31 4.31 -11.76
N LYS A 41 -3.31 5.65 -11.77
CA LYS A 41 -4.33 6.41 -12.50
C LYS A 41 -4.28 6.13 -14.00
N ASN A 42 -3.08 5.98 -14.54
CA ASN A 42 -2.91 5.68 -15.96
C ASN A 42 -3.33 4.25 -16.30
N ASN A 43 -3.50 3.42 -15.30
CA ASN A 43 -3.88 2.02 -15.45
C ASN A 43 -5.07 1.67 -14.56
N ILE A 44 -5.98 2.63 -14.38
CA ILE A 44 -7.04 2.50 -13.38
C ILE A 44 -7.94 1.29 -13.60
N LYS A 45 -8.07 0.84 -14.84
CA LYS A 45 -8.88 -0.34 -15.14
C LYS A 45 -8.34 -1.62 -14.48
N ARG A 46 -7.06 -1.62 -14.12
CA ARG A 46 -6.44 -2.75 -13.47
C ARG A 46 -6.69 -2.76 -11.96
N PHE A 47 -7.32 -1.71 -11.44
CA PHE A 47 -7.48 -1.53 -9.99
C PHE A 47 -8.94 -1.33 -9.63
N PRO A 48 -9.74 -2.40 -9.70
CA PRO A 48 -11.14 -2.28 -9.23
C PRO A 48 -11.17 -2.05 -7.72
N SER A 49 -12.35 -1.74 -7.20
CA SER A 49 -12.49 -1.30 -5.81
C SER A 49 -12.09 -2.36 -4.78
N ASP A 50 -12.06 -3.63 -5.16
CA ASP A 50 -11.58 -4.69 -4.26
C ASP A 50 -10.06 -4.88 -4.36
N PHE A 51 -9.39 -4.17 -5.26
CA PHE A 51 -7.93 -4.17 -5.39
C PHE A 51 -7.33 -2.91 -4.78
N MET A 52 -7.99 -1.78 -4.96
CA MET A 52 -7.47 -0.50 -4.47
C MET A 52 -8.64 0.45 -4.23
N PHE A 53 -8.55 1.25 -3.17
CA PHE A 53 -9.52 2.32 -2.94
C PHE A 53 -8.82 3.49 -2.26
N GLU A 54 -9.39 4.67 -2.45
CA GLU A 54 -8.89 5.88 -1.81
C GLU A 54 -9.52 6.00 -0.43
N LEU A 55 -8.71 6.30 0.58
CA LEU A 55 -9.23 6.47 1.95
C LEU A 55 -10.09 7.72 2.03
N THR A 56 -11.10 7.67 2.90
CA THR A 56 -11.78 8.89 3.31
C THR A 56 -10.91 9.62 4.33
N LYS A 57 -11.22 10.89 4.55
CA LYS A 57 -10.51 11.67 5.56
C LYS A 57 -10.65 11.02 6.94
N GLU A 58 -11.83 10.54 7.26
CA GLU A 58 -12.09 9.90 8.54
C GLU A 58 -11.25 8.63 8.72
N GLU A 59 -11.14 7.84 7.67
CA GLU A 59 -10.32 6.63 7.70
C GLU A 59 -8.86 6.97 7.93
N PHE A 60 -8.36 7.99 7.22
CA PHE A 60 -6.98 8.40 7.36
C PHE A 60 -6.71 8.98 8.74
N ASP A 61 -7.62 9.79 9.25
CA ASP A 61 -7.46 10.38 10.58
C ASP A 61 -7.41 9.29 11.65
N SER A 62 -8.21 8.25 11.53
CA SER A 62 -8.16 7.11 12.44
C SER A 62 -6.80 6.44 12.44
N LEU A 63 -6.21 6.28 11.26
CA LEU A 63 -4.91 5.63 11.14
C LEU A 63 -3.79 6.50 11.66
N ARG A 64 -3.94 7.82 11.60
CA ARG A 64 -2.87 8.73 12.06
C ARG A 64 -2.51 8.51 13.51
N CYS A 65 -3.43 7.99 14.31
CA CYS A 65 -3.12 7.62 15.69
C CYS A 65 -2.11 6.49 15.77
N SER A 66 -2.01 5.67 14.73
CA SER A 66 -1.06 4.57 14.65
C SER A 66 0.30 5.00 14.13
N PHE A 67 0.39 6.20 13.53
CA PHE A 67 1.64 6.73 13.01
C PHE A 67 2.27 7.62 14.07
N SER A 68 3.56 7.47 14.27
CA SER A 68 4.26 8.35 15.20
C SER A 68 4.72 9.63 14.52
N THR A 69 4.52 9.76 13.24
CA THR A 69 5.05 10.88 12.49
C THR A 69 3.95 11.78 11.97
N SER A 70 4.17 13.07 12.08
CA SER A 70 3.28 14.07 11.52
C SER A 70 3.57 14.36 10.06
N LYS A 71 4.61 13.77 9.49
CA LYS A 71 4.97 14.01 8.10
C LYS A 71 3.86 13.65 7.14
N ARG A 72 3.09 12.63 7.48
CA ARG A 72 2.01 12.16 6.63
C ARG A 72 0.71 12.87 6.92
N GLY A 73 0.67 13.62 8.01
CA GLY A 73 -0.51 14.38 8.36
C GLY A 73 -0.61 15.62 7.51
N GLY A 74 -1.77 16.17 7.37
CA GLY A 74 -1.99 17.38 6.62
C GLY A 74 -1.84 17.23 5.13
N THR A 75 -1.76 16.01 4.63
CA THR A 75 -1.70 15.80 3.19
C THR A 75 -3.01 16.23 2.54
N ARG A 76 -2.91 16.86 1.38
CA ARG A 76 -4.07 17.28 0.61
C ARG A 76 -4.75 16.10 -0.07
N TYR A 77 -3.97 15.08 -0.36
CA TYR A 77 -4.44 13.93 -1.14
C TYR A 77 -4.51 12.74 -0.23
N MET A 78 -5.67 12.12 -0.17
CA MET A 78 -5.84 10.94 0.65
C MET A 78 -5.07 9.78 0.05
N PRO A 79 -4.50 8.91 0.90
CA PRO A 79 -3.74 7.78 0.39
C PRO A 79 -4.63 6.76 -0.32
N TYR A 80 -4.02 6.02 -1.23
CA TYR A 80 -4.63 4.83 -1.82
C TYR A 80 -4.29 3.64 -0.94
N ALA A 81 -5.27 2.78 -0.72
CA ALA A 81 -5.09 1.54 0.03
C ALA A 81 -5.16 0.37 -0.95
N PHE A 82 -4.15 -0.48 -0.91
CA PHE A 82 -4.04 -1.62 -1.82
C PHE A 82 -4.22 -2.91 -1.05
N THR A 83 -5.17 -3.74 -1.48
CA THR A 83 -5.30 -5.09 -0.95
C THR A 83 -4.18 -5.96 -1.51
N GLU A 84 -4.12 -7.20 -1.07
CA GLU A 84 -3.14 -8.15 -1.59
C GLU A 84 -3.21 -8.23 -3.13
N HIS A 85 -4.42 -8.29 -3.66
CA HIS A 85 -4.61 -8.34 -5.12
C HIS A 85 -4.16 -7.05 -5.80
N GLY A 86 -4.37 -5.91 -5.14
CA GLY A 86 -3.91 -4.63 -5.65
C GLY A 86 -2.40 -4.54 -5.70
N VAL A 87 -1.73 -5.05 -4.66
CA VAL A 87 -0.27 -5.09 -4.63
C VAL A 87 0.25 -5.99 -5.76
N ALA A 88 -0.37 -7.15 -5.95
CA ALA A 88 0.02 -8.05 -7.04
C ALA A 88 -0.12 -7.35 -8.39
N GLN A 89 -1.17 -6.56 -8.57
CA GLN A 89 -1.39 -5.84 -9.81
C GLN A 89 -0.36 -4.75 -10.04
N LEU A 90 0.16 -4.16 -8.97
CA LEU A 90 1.20 -3.12 -9.09
C LEU A 90 2.44 -3.64 -9.80
N SER A 91 2.78 -4.92 -9.68
CA SER A 91 3.95 -5.45 -10.35
C SER A 91 3.82 -5.38 -11.86
N SER A 92 2.60 -5.38 -12.39
CA SER A 92 2.39 -5.29 -13.84
C SER A 92 2.48 -3.86 -14.36
N VAL A 93 2.27 -2.84 -13.50
CA VAL A 93 2.33 -1.44 -13.94
C VAL A 93 3.66 -0.79 -13.60
N LEU A 94 4.33 -1.20 -12.54
CA LEU A 94 5.63 -0.65 -12.17
C LEU A 94 6.77 -1.34 -12.91
N ASN A 95 6.60 -2.58 -13.25
CA ASN A 95 7.41 -3.35 -14.19
C ASN A 95 8.94 -3.12 -14.09
N SER A 96 9.46 -3.16 -12.87
CA SER A 96 10.90 -3.13 -12.64
C SER A 96 11.29 -4.37 -11.84
N ASP A 97 12.55 -4.78 -11.98
CA ASP A 97 13.02 -5.95 -11.24
C ASP A 97 12.89 -5.75 -9.74
N LEU A 98 13.17 -4.55 -9.26
CA LEU A 98 13.04 -4.25 -7.84
C LEU A 98 11.58 -4.37 -7.39
N ALA A 99 10.65 -3.82 -8.17
CA ALA A 99 9.24 -3.89 -7.81
C ALA A 99 8.74 -5.33 -7.78
N ILE A 100 9.17 -6.14 -8.72
CA ILE A 100 8.79 -7.55 -8.75
C ILE A 100 9.30 -8.26 -7.50
N GLU A 101 10.57 -8.04 -7.17
CA GLU A 101 11.19 -8.67 -6.01
C GLU A 101 10.53 -8.24 -4.71
N ILE A 102 10.29 -6.95 -4.56
CA ILE A 102 9.64 -6.41 -3.36
C ILE A 102 8.22 -6.95 -3.26
N ASN A 103 7.49 -7.04 -4.38
CA ASN A 103 6.12 -7.55 -4.35
C ASN A 103 6.03 -8.99 -3.89
N ILE A 104 7.01 -9.81 -4.22
CA ILE A 104 7.03 -11.18 -3.72
C ILE A 104 7.08 -11.17 -2.19
N GLN A 105 7.92 -10.31 -1.62
CA GLN A 105 8.04 -10.22 -0.17
C GLN A 105 6.77 -9.67 0.47
N ILE A 106 6.14 -8.69 -0.17
CA ILE A 106 4.88 -8.13 0.34
C ILE A 106 3.77 -9.17 0.32
N ILE A 107 3.65 -9.92 -0.77
CA ILE A 107 2.64 -10.97 -0.86
C ILE A 107 2.84 -12.02 0.23
N ARG A 108 4.08 -12.39 0.49
CA ARG A 108 4.40 -13.32 1.57
C ARG A 108 3.99 -12.77 2.94
N ALA A 109 4.14 -11.44 3.12
CA ALA A 109 3.72 -10.81 4.37
C ALA A 109 2.20 -10.85 4.54
N PHE A 110 1.45 -10.62 3.46
CA PHE A 110 -0.01 -10.74 3.50
C PHE A 110 -0.44 -12.16 3.86
N ILE A 111 0.21 -13.14 3.25
CA ILE A 111 -0.11 -14.54 3.53
C ILE A 111 0.15 -14.87 5.00
N ALA A 112 1.27 -14.42 5.53
CA ALA A 112 1.64 -14.67 6.92
C ALA A 112 0.64 -14.03 7.89
N VAL A 113 0.19 -12.81 7.60
CA VAL A 113 -0.76 -12.12 8.46
C VAL A 113 -2.10 -12.84 8.49
N ARG A 114 -2.56 -13.36 7.36
CA ARG A 114 -3.87 -14.01 7.33
C ARG A 114 -3.85 -15.40 7.99
N GLN A 115 -2.66 -15.93 8.29
CA GLN A 115 -2.54 -17.20 8.99
C GLN A 115 -2.51 -17.02 10.52
N LEU A 116 -2.52 -15.80 10.98
CA LEU A 116 -2.62 -15.52 12.41
C LEU A 116 -4.07 -15.60 12.86
#